data_f1ddb8498cad6833f6419af5973ad70d
#
_entry.id   f1ddb8498cad6833f6419af5973ad70d
#
_cell.length_a   1.000
_cell.length_b   1.000
_cell.length_c   1.000
_cell.angle_alpha   90.00
_cell.angle_beta   90.00
_cell.angle_gamma   90.00
#
_symmetry.space_group_name_H-M   'P 1'
#
loop_
_entity.id
_entity.type
_entity.pdbx_description
1 polymer ?
#
loop_
_entity_poly.entity_id
_entity_poly.type
_entity_poly.pdbx_seq_one_letter_code
_entity_poly.pdbx_strand_id
1 'polypeptide(L)'
;MSLEFKDGFVSKPRNRWIVNVILLLAVLAFVGVSIVPLIGAFDQTQSSTQQSANTRSGSPSSDQKSKLEDAARGYEQVLQRESENQTALRGLLETRLQLLSLGVGDIKSIIEPLEKLAKLNPEQTRYSVLLAQAKQQIGDKEGAAQAYRSVLQNKPGNLEALQGMVGLLLSQGRPEAAVGLLQDTLNSASQANKVQPGSVDTVAVQVLLGNVHASQKRYAQALSVYDEAIKNNQQDFRPTLAKAMLLKEQGKTDEAKTLFTKAAALAPTQYRDEINKQASESPSPTSTPTPSSTP
;
A
#
# COMPACT_ATOMS: atom_id res chain seq x y z
N MET A 1 -20.30 -31.03 46.47
CA MET A 1 -19.00 -30.29 46.42
C MET A 1 -18.55 -30.28 44.94
N SER A 2 -19.10 -29.31 44.20
CA SER A 2 -18.96 -29.20 42.75
C SER A 2 -18.06 -28.01 42.45
N LEU A 3 -16.93 -28.27 41.82
CA LEU A 3 -16.00 -27.26 41.33
C LEU A 3 -16.38 -26.90 39.90
N GLU A 4 -16.96 -25.70 39.71
CA GLU A 4 -17.15 -25.11 38.43
C GLU A 4 -15.84 -24.51 37.93
N PHE A 5 -15.32 -25.02 36.80
CA PHE A 5 -14.27 -24.40 36.01
C PHE A 5 -14.88 -23.34 35.12
N LYS A 6 -14.61 -22.06 35.40
CA LYS A 6 -14.91 -20.94 34.50
C LYS A 6 -13.73 -20.75 33.54
N ASP A 7 -13.92 -21.18 32.33
CA ASP A 7 -13.01 -20.84 31.21
C ASP A 7 -13.14 -19.35 30.85
N GLY A 8 -12.18 -18.56 31.31
CA GLY A 8 -12.00 -17.19 30.94
C GLY A 8 -11.41 -17.08 29.53
N PHE A 9 -12.26 -16.86 28.52
CA PHE A 9 -11.83 -16.53 27.15
C PHE A 9 -11.25 -15.12 27.15
N VAL A 10 -9.93 -15.01 27.27
CA VAL A 10 -9.20 -13.73 27.14
C VAL A 10 -9.15 -13.36 25.68
N SER A 11 -10.10 -12.55 25.23
CA SER A 11 -10.04 -11.90 23.93
C SER A 11 -8.90 -10.89 23.90
N LYS A 12 -7.84 -11.22 23.16
CA LYS A 12 -6.71 -10.34 22.84
C LYS A 12 -7.24 -9.06 22.17
N PRO A 13 -6.93 -7.84 22.65
CA PRO A 13 -7.36 -6.62 21.98
C PRO A 13 -6.66 -6.54 20.60
N ARG A 14 -7.44 -6.67 19.54
CA ARG A 14 -6.97 -6.37 18.18
C ARG A 14 -6.61 -4.89 18.15
N ASN A 15 -5.33 -4.58 17.95
CA ASN A 15 -4.81 -3.22 17.80
C ASN A 15 -5.46 -2.53 16.58
N ARG A 16 -6.63 -1.96 16.77
CA ARG A 16 -7.39 -1.18 15.77
C ARG A 16 -6.56 0.01 15.24
N TRP A 17 -5.58 0.46 16.02
CA TRP A 17 -4.66 1.52 15.64
C TRP A 17 -3.73 1.12 14.48
N ILE A 18 -3.21 -0.11 14.45
CA ILE A 18 -2.41 -0.63 13.32
C ILE A 18 -3.24 -0.67 12.04
N VAL A 19 -4.54 -1.00 12.15
CA VAL A 19 -5.46 -1.00 11.00
C VAL A 19 -5.67 0.43 10.48
N ASN A 20 -5.77 1.43 11.35
CA ASN A 20 -5.94 2.83 10.95
C ASN A 20 -4.67 3.41 10.32
N VAL A 21 -3.47 3.04 10.80
CA VAL A 21 -2.19 3.43 10.17
C VAL A 21 -2.03 2.77 8.79
N ILE A 22 -2.41 1.50 8.67
CA ILE A 22 -2.42 0.79 7.39
C ILE A 22 -3.45 1.41 6.43
N LEU A 23 -4.62 1.82 6.93
CA LEU A 23 -5.65 2.51 6.14
C LEU A 23 -5.18 3.91 5.70
N LEU A 24 -4.47 4.63 6.55
CA LEU A 24 -3.88 5.95 6.23
C LEU A 24 -2.77 5.80 5.18
N LEU A 25 -1.94 4.76 5.28
CA LEU A 25 -0.95 4.41 4.25
C LEU A 25 -1.61 3.91 2.95
N ALA A 26 -2.73 3.19 3.04
CA ALA A 26 -3.47 2.71 1.88
C ALA A 26 -4.15 3.86 1.10
N VAL A 27 -4.65 4.88 1.78
CA VAL A 27 -5.22 6.08 1.14
C VAL A 27 -4.15 6.85 0.35
N LEU A 28 -2.91 6.91 0.87
CA LEU A 28 -1.78 7.50 0.14
C LEU A 28 -1.32 6.64 -1.05
N ALA A 29 -1.42 5.32 -0.95
CA ALA A 29 -1.16 4.41 -2.08
C ALA A 29 -2.21 4.58 -3.20
N PHE A 30 -3.46 4.94 -2.86
CA PHE A 30 -4.52 5.19 -3.84
C PHE A 30 -4.30 6.47 -4.66
N VAL A 31 -3.58 7.44 -4.11
CA VAL A 31 -3.25 8.71 -4.78
C VAL A 31 -2.18 8.53 -5.88
N GLY A 32 -1.41 7.43 -5.85
CA GLY A 32 -0.31 7.17 -6.79
C GLY A 32 -0.55 6.08 -7.85
N VAL A 33 -1.60 5.28 -7.73
CA VAL A 33 -1.83 4.14 -8.63
C VAL A 33 -3.18 4.27 -9.32
N SER A 34 -3.19 4.96 -10.46
CA SER A 34 -4.17 4.65 -11.51
C SER A 34 -3.84 3.24 -12.01
N ILE A 35 -4.44 2.23 -11.40
CA ILE A 35 -4.56 0.93 -12.04
C ILE A 35 -5.56 1.13 -13.17
N VAL A 36 -5.06 1.54 -14.34
CA VAL A 36 -5.77 1.34 -15.60
C VAL A 36 -5.90 -0.17 -15.73
N PRO A 37 -7.10 -0.72 -15.82
CA PRO A 37 -7.26 -2.14 -16.08
C PRO A 37 -6.71 -2.42 -17.49
N LEU A 38 -5.54 -3.01 -17.54
CA LEU A 38 -4.91 -3.52 -18.78
C LEU A 38 -5.61 -4.83 -19.23
N ILE A 39 -6.94 -4.90 -19.11
CA ILE A 39 -7.77 -6.02 -19.54
C ILE A 39 -8.63 -5.58 -20.74
N GLY A 40 -8.10 -4.76 -21.63
CA GLY A 40 -8.89 -4.28 -22.76
C GLY A 40 -8.19 -4.19 -24.10
N ALA A 41 -6.98 -4.74 -24.25
CA ALA A 41 -6.23 -4.58 -25.49
C ALA A 41 -5.86 -5.89 -26.22
N PHE A 42 -6.54 -6.98 -25.95
CA PHE A 42 -6.27 -8.24 -26.68
C PHE A 42 -7.54 -9.03 -26.99
N ASP A 43 -8.59 -8.37 -27.46
CA ASP A 43 -9.61 -9.09 -28.23
C ASP A 43 -10.41 -8.14 -29.11
N GLN A 44 -9.89 -7.90 -30.28
CA GLN A 44 -10.66 -7.32 -31.36
C GLN A 44 -10.48 -8.17 -32.61
N THR A 45 -11.06 -9.37 -32.58
CA THR A 45 -11.61 -10.02 -33.77
C THR A 45 -12.69 -11.01 -33.36
N GLN A 46 -13.87 -10.69 -33.83
CA GLN A 46 -15.05 -11.53 -34.12
C GLN A 46 -16.11 -11.81 -33.05
N SER A 47 -17.24 -11.25 -33.41
CA SER A 47 -18.62 -11.81 -33.40
C SER A 47 -19.51 -11.41 -32.24
N SER A 48 -20.39 -10.47 -32.62
CA SER A 48 -21.69 -10.17 -32.04
C SER A 48 -22.51 -11.38 -31.63
N THR A 49 -22.88 -11.48 -30.35
CA THR A 49 -24.22 -11.97 -29.97
C THR A 49 -24.60 -11.34 -28.62
N GLN A 50 -25.69 -10.58 -28.65
CA GLN A 50 -26.35 -10.03 -27.45
C GLN A 50 -26.80 -11.17 -26.54
N GLN A 51 -26.43 -11.07 -25.24
CA GLN A 51 -27.27 -11.67 -24.21
C GLN A 51 -27.13 -10.88 -22.87
N SER A 52 -28.27 -10.56 -22.39
CA SER A 52 -28.71 -9.77 -21.25
C SER A 52 -27.85 -9.83 -20.00
N ALA A 53 -27.58 -8.62 -19.44
CA ALA A 53 -27.09 -8.40 -18.11
C ALA A 53 -28.03 -9.01 -17.05
N ASN A 54 -27.51 -9.95 -16.27
CA ASN A 54 -28.07 -10.32 -14.98
C ASN A 54 -26.94 -10.25 -13.96
N THR A 55 -26.87 -9.12 -13.24
CA THR A 55 -25.96 -8.90 -12.11
C THR A 55 -26.37 -9.83 -10.98
N ARG A 56 -25.73 -10.98 -10.89
CA ARG A 56 -25.69 -11.79 -9.68
C ARG A 56 -24.28 -11.70 -9.11
N SER A 57 -24.13 -11.09 -7.94
CA SER A 57 -23.02 -11.30 -7.03
C SER A 57 -23.00 -12.79 -6.66
N GLY A 58 -22.33 -13.59 -7.49
CA GLY A 58 -22.12 -15.00 -7.28
C GLY A 58 -20.65 -15.24 -6.97
N SER A 59 -20.36 -16.12 -6.03
CA SER A 59 -19.04 -16.73 -5.84
C SER A 59 -18.44 -17.08 -7.21
N PRO A 60 -17.10 -16.94 -7.39
CA PRO A 60 -16.43 -17.25 -8.65
C PRO A 60 -16.89 -18.62 -9.12
N SER A 61 -17.30 -18.72 -10.38
CA SER A 61 -17.82 -19.96 -10.92
C SER A 61 -16.73 -21.04 -10.81
N SER A 62 -17.11 -22.24 -10.40
CA SER A 62 -16.20 -23.42 -10.32
C SER A 62 -15.37 -23.59 -11.59
N ASP A 63 -15.96 -23.24 -12.72
CA ASP A 63 -15.33 -23.29 -14.04
C ASP A 63 -14.19 -22.27 -14.22
N GLN A 64 -14.30 -21.05 -13.65
CA GLN A 64 -13.25 -20.07 -13.71
C GLN A 64 -12.03 -20.50 -12.88
N LYS A 65 -12.26 -21.02 -11.68
CA LYS A 65 -11.21 -21.57 -10.83
C LYS A 65 -10.48 -22.71 -11.54
N SER A 66 -11.22 -23.69 -12.08
CA SER A 66 -10.63 -24.85 -12.78
C SER A 66 -9.77 -24.43 -13.97
N LYS A 67 -10.24 -23.47 -14.78
CA LYS A 67 -9.46 -22.93 -15.91
C LYS A 67 -8.15 -22.27 -15.47
N LEU A 68 -8.16 -21.52 -14.37
CA LEU A 68 -6.96 -20.89 -13.83
C LEU A 68 -5.98 -21.94 -13.27
N GLU A 69 -6.48 -22.97 -12.59
CA GLU A 69 -5.64 -24.06 -12.09
C GLU A 69 -5.01 -24.86 -13.25
N ASP A 70 -5.76 -25.11 -14.32
CA ASP A 70 -5.25 -25.77 -15.53
C ASP A 70 -4.17 -24.89 -16.23
N ALA A 71 -4.41 -23.59 -16.34
CA ALA A 71 -3.45 -22.67 -16.91
C ALA A 71 -2.16 -22.62 -16.06
N ALA A 72 -2.26 -22.59 -14.73
CA ALA A 72 -1.10 -22.63 -13.85
C ALA A 72 -0.27 -23.90 -14.08
N ARG A 73 -0.93 -25.08 -14.14
CA ARG A 73 -0.25 -26.36 -14.46
C ARG A 73 0.44 -26.34 -15.83
N GLY A 74 -0.18 -25.71 -16.83
CA GLY A 74 0.42 -25.58 -18.15
C GLY A 74 1.72 -24.76 -18.12
N TYR A 75 1.73 -23.62 -17.42
CA TYR A 75 2.95 -22.81 -17.25
C TYR A 75 4.02 -23.55 -16.43
N GLU A 76 3.64 -24.28 -15.38
CA GLU A 76 4.57 -25.09 -14.58
C GLU A 76 5.26 -26.17 -15.43
N GLN A 77 4.56 -26.83 -16.34
CA GLN A 77 5.14 -27.81 -17.27
C GLN A 77 6.18 -27.18 -18.22
N VAL A 78 5.91 -25.95 -18.68
CA VAL A 78 6.89 -25.20 -19.48
C VAL A 78 8.12 -24.87 -18.66
N LEU A 79 7.93 -24.41 -17.41
CA LEU A 79 9.02 -24.04 -16.51
C LEU A 79 9.85 -25.23 -16.01
N GLN A 80 9.35 -26.44 -16.03
CA GLN A 80 10.13 -27.66 -15.79
C GLN A 80 11.19 -27.89 -16.87
N ARG A 81 10.95 -27.47 -18.11
CA ARG A 81 11.86 -27.61 -19.23
C ARG A 81 12.72 -26.36 -19.41
N GLU A 82 12.14 -25.21 -19.22
CA GLU A 82 12.70 -23.90 -19.44
C GLU A 82 12.48 -23.02 -18.19
N SER A 83 13.28 -23.23 -17.16
CA SER A 83 13.09 -22.65 -15.82
C SER A 83 13.14 -21.11 -15.76
N GLU A 84 13.73 -20.47 -16.79
CA GLU A 84 13.83 -19.00 -16.92
C GLU A 84 12.96 -18.43 -18.07
N ASN A 85 12.02 -19.22 -18.61
CA ASN A 85 11.10 -18.72 -19.62
C ASN A 85 10.21 -17.62 -19.03
N GLN A 86 10.52 -16.38 -19.42
CA GLN A 86 9.86 -15.19 -18.85
C GLN A 86 8.37 -15.14 -19.16
N THR A 87 7.93 -15.65 -20.31
CA THR A 87 6.51 -15.69 -20.68
C THR A 87 5.76 -16.65 -19.76
N ALA A 88 6.31 -17.83 -19.51
CA ALA A 88 5.72 -18.81 -18.60
C ALA A 88 5.74 -18.31 -17.16
N LEU A 89 6.84 -17.65 -16.70
CA LEU A 89 6.92 -17.07 -15.36
C LEU A 89 5.86 -15.96 -15.15
N ARG A 90 5.65 -15.10 -16.12
CA ARG A 90 4.62 -14.04 -16.05
C ARG A 90 3.22 -14.64 -16.05
N GLY A 91 2.96 -15.58 -16.96
CA GLY A 91 1.66 -16.26 -17.04
C GLY A 91 1.32 -17.01 -15.76
N LEU A 92 2.30 -17.72 -15.18
CA LEU A 92 2.13 -18.40 -13.90
C LEU A 92 1.85 -17.41 -12.75
N LEU A 93 2.62 -16.32 -12.68
CA LEU A 93 2.42 -15.27 -11.67
C LEU A 93 1.02 -14.66 -11.77
N GLU A 94 0.59 -14.23 -12.95
CA GLU A 94 -0.73 -13.64 -13.17
C GLU A 94 -1.86 -14.60 -12.82
N THR A 95 -1.74 -15.85 -13.24
CA THR A 95 -2.74 -16.89 -12.94
C THR A 95 -2.85 -17.14 -11.44
N ARG A 96 -1.72 -17.22 -10.72
CA ARG A 96 -1.70 -17.41 -9.27
C ARG A 96 -2.21 -16.18 -8.52
N LEU A 97 -1.92 -14.96 -8.98
CA LEU A 97 -2.50 -13.73 -8.42
C LEU A 97 -4.03 -13.69 -8.62
N GLN A 98 -4.54 -14.12 -9.76
CA GLN A 98 -5.99 -14.24 -9.98
C GLN A 98 -6.62 -15.27 -9.05
N LEU A 99 -6.01 -16.45 -8.88
CA LEU A 99 -6.47 -17.44 -7.91
C LEU A 99 -6.50 -16.87 -6.47
N LEU A 100 -5.45 -16.15 -6.06
CA LEU A 100 -5.40 -15.49 -4.75
C LEU A 100 -6.52 -14.45 -4.60
N SER A 101 -6.82 -13.67 -5.65
CA SER A 101 -7.92 -12.70 -5.62
C SER A 101 -9.30 -13.35 -5.46
N LEU A 102 -9.45 -14.60 -5.89
CA LEU A 102 -10.64 -15.43 -5.70
C LEU A 102 -10.64 -16.17 -4.33
N GLY A 103 -9.68 -15.90 -3.47
CA GLY A 103 -9.51 -16.58 -2.19
C GLY A 103 -8.99 -18.02 -2.31
N VAL A 104 -8.37 -18.37 -3.45
CA VAL A 104 -7.88 -19.72 -3.75
C VAL A 104 -6.36 -19.69 -3.84
N GLY A 105 -5.69 -20.63 -3.18
CA GLY A 105 -4.24 -20.78 -3.24
C GLY A 105 -3.50 -20.18 -2.04
N ASP A 106 -2.18 -20.30 -2.10
CA ASP A 106 -1.25 -19.83 -1.07
C ASP A 106 -0.37 -18.72 -1.65
N ILE A 107 -0.20 -17.63 -0.92
CA ILE A 107 0.69 -16.52 -1.26
C ILE A 107 2.14 -17.00 -1.51
N LYS A 108 2.57 -18.08 -0.87
CA LYS A 108 3.89 -18.69 -1.09
C LYS A 108 4.10 -19.11 -2.55
N SER A 109 3.00 -19.47 -3.22
CA SER A 109 3.06 -19.94 -4.61
C SER A 109 3.59 -18.89 -5.60
N ILE A 110 3.46 -17.59 -5.30
CA ILE A 110 3.94 -16.51 -6.18
C ILE A 110 5.40 -16.12 -5.91
N ILE A 111 6.03 -16.60 -4.82
CA ILE A 111 7.38 -16.17 -4.44
C ILE A 111 8.41 -16.59 -5.47
N GLU A 112 8.46 -17.87 -5.84
CA GLU A 112 9.45 -18.39 -6.80
C GLU A 112 9.36 -17.68 -8.18
N PRO A 113 8.18 -17.56 -8.82
CA PRO A 113 8.08 -16.80 -10.05
C PRO A 113 8.53 -15.33 -9.90
N LEU A 114 8.21 -14.68 -8.76
CA LEU A 114 8.64 -13.31 -8.50
C LEU A 114 10.15 -13.20 -8.32
N GLU A 115 10.79 -14.12 -7.61
CA GLU A 115 12.25 -14.15 -7.44
C GLU A 115 12.97 -14.28 -8.77
N LYS A 116 12.53 -15.20 -9.63
CA LYS A 116 13.07 -15.38 -10.98
C LYS A 116 12.84 -14.14 -11.85
N LEU A 117 11.63 -13.61 -11.88
CA LEU A 117 11.31 -12.42 -12.67
C LEU A 117 12.09 -11.18 -12.19
N ALA A 118 12.23 -10.98 -10.88
CA ALA A 118 13.01 -9.88 -10.31
C ALA A 118 14.50 -9.98 -10.69
N LYS A 119 15.07 -11.20 -10.66
CA LYS A 119 16.45 -11.47 -11.06
C LYS A 119 16.67 -11.23 -12.55
N LEU A 120 15.74 -11.68 -13.39
CA LEU A 120 15.84 -11.56 -14.85
C LEU A 120 15.54 -10.14 -15.36
N ASN A 121 14.84 -9.33 -14.55
CA ASN A 121 14.38 -7.99 -14.93
C ASN A 121 14.67 -6.96 -13.82
N PRO A 122 15.93 -6.67 -13.46
CA PRO A 122 16.27 -5.82 -12.33
C PRO A 122 15.74 -4.38 -12.48
N GLU A 123 15.58 -3.90 -13.72
CA GLU A 123 15.00 -2.57 -13.99
C GLU A 123 13.49 -2.49 -13.74
N GLN A 124 12.80 -3.63 -13.78
CA GLN A 124 11.36 -3.72 -13.50
C GLN A 124 11.12 -3.90 -12.00
N THR A 125 11.28 -2.82 -11.24
CA THR A 125 11.20 -2.81 -9.77
C THR A 125 9.89 -3.40 -9.22
N ARG A 126 8.82 -3.44 -10.03
CA ARG A 126 7.53 -4.02 -9.67
C ARG A 126 7.64 -5.46 -9.17
N TYR A 127 8.47 -6.30 -9.80
CA TYR A 127 8.62 -7.69 -9.35
C TYR A 127 9.26 -7.79 -7.97
N SER A 128 10.29 -6.98 -7.71
CA SER A 128 10.95 -6.94 -6.40
C SER A 128 10.03 -6.35 -5.31
N VAL A 129 9.21 -5.35 -5.64
CA VAL A 129 8.22 -4.79 -4.71
C VAL A 129 7.14 -5.83 -4.38
N LEU A 130 6.57 -6.52 -5.37
CA LEU A 130 5.59 -7.58 -5.15
C LEU A 130 6.20 -8.76 -4.36
N LEU A 131 7.46 -9.11 -4.63
CA LEU A 131 8.19 -10.13 -3.88
C LEU A 131 8.31 -9.73 -2.40
N ALA A 132 8.69 -8.47 -2.14
CA ALA A 132 8.80 -7.97 -0.77
C ALA A 132 7.44 -8.02 -0.04
N GLN A 133 6.36 -7.62 -0.71
CA GLN A 133 5.00 -7.69 -0.16
C GLN A 133 4.57 -9.13 0.13
N ALA A 134 4.82 -10.06 -0.80
CA ALA A 134 4.50 -11.48 -0.61
C ALA A 134 5.30 -12.08 0.56
N LYS A 135 6.60 -11.79 0.65
CA LYS A 135 7.44 -12.23 1.77
C LYS A 135 6.98 -11.64 3.10
N GLN A 136 6.58 -10.38 3.12
CA GLN A 136 6.03 -9.74 4.32
C GLN A 136 4.74 -10.42 4.78
N GLN A 137 3.84 -10.79 3.86
CA GLN A 137 2.59 -11.49 4.20
C GLN A 137 2.80 -12.87 4.81
N ILE A 138 3.83 -13.60 4.35
CA ILE A 138 4.17 -14.92 4.94
C ILE A 138 5.03 -14.82 6.20
N GLY A 139 5.34 -13.58 6.65
CA GLY A 139 6.15 -13.34 7.86
C GLY A 139 7.67 -13.35 7.63
N ASP A 140 8.15 -13.53 6.39
CA ASP A 140 9.57 -13.41 6.03
C ASP A 140 9.97 -11.93 5.97
N LYS A 141 10.13 -11.33 7.15
CA LYS A 141 10.44 -9.90 7.29
C LYS A 141 11.82 -9.55 6.74
N GLU A 142 12.80 -10.45 6.88
CA GLU A 142 14.15 -10.21 6.40
C GLU A 142 14.23 -10.29 4.87
N GLY A 143 13.62 -11.32 4.28
CA GLY A 143 13.51 -11.42 2.83
C GLY A 143 12.72 -10.26 2.21
N ALA A 144 11.68 -9.76 2.88
CA ALA A 144 10.95 -8.57 2.46
C ALA A 144 11.85 -7.33 2.49
N ALA A 145 12.59 -7.12 3.60
CA ALA A 145 13.52 -6.00 3.73
C ALA A 145 14.61 -6.03 2.66
N GLN A 146 15.14 -7.21 2.35
CA GLN A 146 16.17 -7.40 1.31
C GLN A 146 15.62 -7.01 -0.07
N ALA A 147 14.41 -7.45 -0.40
CA ALA A 147 13.79 -7.14 -1.68
C ALA A 147 13.50 -5.63 -1.84
N TYR A 148 12.99 -4.95 -0.79
CA TYR A 148 12.84 -3.49 -0.81
C TYR A 148 14.19 -2.77 -0.93
N ARG A 149 15.22 -3.17 -0.17
CA ARG A 149 16.57 -2.58 -0.27
C ARG A 149 17.15 -2.70 -1.67
N SER A 150 16.99 -3.84 -2.32
CA SER A 150 17.44 -4.03 -3.71
C SER A 150 16.83 -3.01 -4.67
N VAL A 151 15.53 -2.71 -4.52
CA VAL A 151 14.88 -1.66 -5.30
C VAL A 151 15.46 -0.29 -4.97
N LEU A 152 15.60 0.05 -3.69
CA LEU A 152 16.04 1.36 -3.24
C LEU A 152 17.52 1.64 -3.54
N GLN A 153 18.36 0.61 -3.64
CA GLN A 153 19.75 0.76 -4.11
C GLN A 153 19.83 1.25 -5.56
N ASN A 154 18.95 0.75 -6.43
CA ASN A 154 18.94 1.12 -7.84
C ASN A 154 18.07 2.37 -8.11
N LYS A 155 16.97 2.52 -7.39
CA LYS A 155 16.00 3.61 -7.51
C LYS A 155 15.63 4.16 -6.13
N PRO A 156 16.47 5.02 -5.53
CA PRO A 156 16.27 5.53 -4.16
C PRO A 156 14.93 6.24 -3.94
N GLY A 157 14.38 6.85 -5.02
CA GLY A 157 13.09 7.54 -4.99
C GLY A 157 11.88 6.63 -5.32
N ASN A 158 12.04 5.31 -5.43
CA ASN A 158 10.90 4.44 -5.69
C ASN A 158 9.92 4.47 -4.52
N LEU A 159 8.79 5.15 -4.72
CA LEU A 159 7.84 5.43 -3.65
C LEU A 159 7.19 4.16 -3.09
N GLU A 160 6.89 3.17 -3.92
CA GLU A 160 6.30 1.91 -3.46
C GLU A 160 7.26 1.14 -2.55
N ALA A 161 8.54 1.10 -2.92
CA ALA A 161 9.56 0.44 -2.08
C ALA A 161 9.82 1.23 -0.78
N LEU A 162 9.81 2.57 -0.82
CA LEU A 162 9.91 3.41 0.38
C LEU A 162 8.72 3.17 1.32
N GLN A 163 7.51 3.19 0.81
CA GLN A 163 6.30 2.93 1.60
C GLN A 163 6.31 1.53 2.20
N GLY A 164 6.66 0.52 1.42
CA GLY A 164 6.74 -0.85 1.88
C GLY A 164 7.81 -1.04 2.97
N MET A 165 9.01 -0.48 2.76
CA MET A 165 10.10 -0.55 3.75
C MET A 165 9.75 0.22 5.03
N VAL A 166 9.15 1.41 4.92
CA VAL A 166 8.66 2.19 6.06
C VAL A 166 7.61 1.39 6.85
N GLY A 167 6.60 0.83 6.17
CA GLY A 167 5.59 -0.03 6.81
C GLY A 167 6.20 -1.22 7.53
N LEU A 168 7.19 -1.88 6.91
CA LEU A 168 7.92 -2.98 7.51
C LEU A 168 8.68 -2.55 8.78
N LEU A 169 9.42 -1.43 8.72
CA LEU A 169 10.17 -0.89 9.86
C LEU A 169 9.24 -0.50 11.02
N LEU A 170 8.11 0.15 10.72
CA LEU A 170 7.10 0.48 11.73
C LEU A 170 6.49 -0.77 12.38
N SER A 171 6.22 -1.81 11.60
CA SER A 171 5.71 -3.09 12.12
C SER A 171 6.72 -3.83 13.02
N GLN A 172 8.00 -3.53 12.85
CA GLN A 172 9.10 -4.04 13.68
C GLN A 172 9.39 -3.16 14.91
N GLY A 173 8.63 -2.07 15.13
CA GLY A 173 8.90 -1.12 16.21
C GLY A 173 10.15 -0.28 16.00
N ARG A 174 10.55 -0.03 14.74
CA ARG A 174 11.77 0.70 14.36
C ARG A 174 11.46 2.03 13.64
N PRO A 175 10.67 2.94 14.25
CA PRO A 175 10.28 4.19 13.61
C PRO A 175 11.45 5.10 13.28
N GLU A 176 12.50 5.13 14.10
CA GLU A 176 13.68 5.95 13.84
C GLU A 176 14.43 5.50 12.58
N ALA A 177 14.48 4.19 12.31
CA ALA A 177 15.05 3.69 11.07
C ALA A 177 14.22 4.10 9.85
N ALA A 178 12.88 4.18 9.99
CA ALA A 178 12.01 4.69 8.93
C ALA A 178 12.24 6.19 8.68
N VAL A 179 12.37 6.98 9.75
CA VAL A 179 12.72 8.42 9.67
C VAL A 179 14.06 8.60 8.97
N GLY A 180 15.10 7.87 9.40
CA GLY A 180 16.44 7.94 8.80
C GLY A 180 16.42 7.63 7.30
N LEU A 181 15.75 6.54 6.89
CA LEU A 181 15.61 6.17 5.49
C LEU A 181 15.01 7.31 4.64
N LEU A 182 13.95 7.95 5.13
CA LEU A 182 13.27 9.02 4.40
C LEU A 182 14.10 10.31 4.37
N GLN A 183 14.79 10.65 5.46
CA GLN A 183 15.72 11.78 5.50
C GLN A 183 16.90 11.58 4.55
N ASP A 184 17.51 10.40 4.50
CA ASP A 184 18.59 10.09 3.57
C ASP A 184 18.10 10.19 2.13
N THR A 185 16.88 9.71 1.84
CA THR A 185 16.26 9.87 0.52
C THR A 185 16.07 11.35 0.14
N LEU A 186 15.61 12.19 1.07
CA LEU A 186 15.44 13.63 0.84
C LEU A 186 16.79 14.34 0.67
N ASN A 187 17.80 13.99 1.46
CA ASN A 187 19.14 14.57 1.37
C ASN A 187 19.78 14.28 0.00
N SER A 188 19.57 13.09 -0.53
CA SER A 188 20.09 12.69 -1.85
C SER A 188 19.24 13.19 -3.02
N ALA A 189 18.00 13.61 -2.79
CA ALA A 189 17.02 13.95 -3.83
C ALA A 189 17.48 15.06 -4.78
N SER A 190 18.14 16.09 -4.26
CA SER A 190 18.64 17.20 -5.09
C SER A 190 19.64 16.72 -6.12
N GLN A 191 20.58 15.86 -5.73
CA GLN A 191 21.58 15.30 -6.67
C GLN A 191 20.93 14.28 -7.61
N ALA A 192 20.06 13.42 -7.10
CA ALA A 192 19.34 12.42 -7.92
C ALA A 192 18.50 13.11 -9.01
N ASN A 193 17.76 14.15 -8.66
CA ASN A 193 16.91 14.89 -9.60
C ASN A 193 17.71 15.76 -10.59
N LYS A 194 18.97 16.13 -10.29
CA LYS A 194 19.87 16.76 -11.28
C LYS A 194 20.31 15.77 -12.36
N VAL A 195 20.57 14.53 -11.95
CA VAL A 195 20.99 13.45 -12.88
C VAL A 195 19.79 12.96 -13.70
N GLN A 196 18.68 12.70 -13.01
CA GLN A 196 17.44 12.22 -13.62
C GLN A 196 16.27 13.01 -13.04
N PRO A 197 15.76 14.03 -13.75
CA PRO A 197 14.62 14.84 -13.29
C PRO A 197 13.42 13.99 -12.89
N GLY A 198 12.86 14.24 -11.68
CA GLY A 198 11.72 13.51 -11.18
C GLY A 198 12.00 12.09 -10.64
N SER A 199 13.26 11.69 -10.53
CA SER A 199 13.64 10.38 -9.97
C SER A 199 13.25 10.23 -8.49
N VAL A 200 13.17 11.35 -7.75
CA VAL A 200 12.67 11.41 -6.37
C VAL A 200 11.56 12.44 -6.28
N ASP A 201 10.35 12.00 -5.97
CA ASP A 201 9.23 12.88 -5.61
C ASP A 201 9.40 13.34 -4.14
N THR A 202 10.07 14.47 -3.97
CA THR A 202 10.39 15.02 -2.65
C THR A 202 9.15 15.31 -1.81
N VAL A 203 8.05 15.75 -2.45
CA VAL A 203 6.78 16.01 -1.75
C VAL A 203 6.19 14.72 -1.21
N ALA A 204 6.14 13.66 -2.01
CA ALA A 204 5.66 12.36 -1.54
C ALA A 204 6.50 11.80 -0.41
N VAL A 205 7.84 11.94 -0.47
CA VAL A 205 8.74 11.50 0.61
C VAL A 205 8.55 12.34 1.87
N GLN A 206 8.37 13.66 1.77
CA GLN A 206 8.07 14.53 2.92
C GLN A 206 6.72 14.17 3.55
N VAL A 207 5.68 13.92 2.75
CA VAL A 207 4.38 13.46 3.27
C VAL A 207 4.53 12.14 4.01
N LEU A 208 5.29 11.19 3.46
CA LEU A 208 5.55 9.91 4.12
C LEU A 208 6.32 10.08 5.44
N LEU A 209 7.31 10.99 5.49
CA LEU A 209 8.05 11.33 6.71
C LEU A 209 7.13 11.94 7.77
N GLY A 210 6.27 12.88 7.38
CA GLY A 210 5.26 13.46 8.28
C GLY A 210 4.31 12.39 8.83
N ASN A 211 3.86 11.45 7.99
CA ASN A 211 3.02 10.33 8.41
C ASN A 211 3.73 9.40 9.42
N VAL A 212 5.03 9.15 9.25
CA VAL A 212 5.82 8.40 10.24
C VAL A 212 5.83 9.13 11.58
N HIS A 213 6.08 10.43 11.60
CA HIS A 213 6.01 11.22 12.83
C HIS A 213 4.61 11.22 13.45
N ALA A 214 3.56 11.38 12.67
CA ALA A 214 2.17 11.33 13.12
C ALA A 214 1.84 9.97 13.76
N SER A 215 2.26 8.87 13.15
CA SER A 215 2.05 7.52 13.68
C SER A 215 2.72 7.30 15.05
N GLN A 216 3.79 8.05 15.33
CA GLN A 216 4.48 8.06 16.61
C GLN A 216 3.93 9.13 17.58
N LYS A 217 2.80 9.76 17.26
CA LYS A 217 2.20 10.87 18.01
C LYS A 217 3.13 12.10 18.15
N ARG A 218 4.15 12.21 17.31
CA ARG A 218 5.05 13.36 17.21
C ARG A 218 4.39 14.43 16.33
N TYR A 219 3.24 14.91 16.77
CA TYR A 219 2.36 15.75 15.95
C TYR A 219 3.02 17.08 15.54
N ALA A 220 3.79 17.70 16.42
CA ALA A 220 4.50 18.94 16.09
C ALA A 220 5.52 18.74 14.96
N GLN A 221 6.25 17.62 14.97
CA GLN A 221 7.20 17.27 13.91
C GLN A 221 6.48 16.95 12.61
N ALA A 222 5.37 16.19 12.66
CA ALA A 222 4.56 15.90 11.48
C ALA A 222 4.04 17.19 10.82
N LEU A 223 3.45 18.10 11.61
CA LEU A 223 2.94 19.37 11.11
C LEU A 223 4.05 20.23 10.50
N SER A 224 5.23 20.31 11.14
CA SER A 224 6.38 21.02 10.61
C SER A 224 6.82 20.50 9.24
N VAL A 225 6.88 19.17 9.07
CA VAL A 225 7.25 18.55 7.79
C VAL A 225 6.20 18.85 6.70
N TYR A 226 4.91 18.77 7.04
CA TYR A 226 3.86 19.12 6.08
C TYR A 226 3.89 20.60 5.70
N ASP A 227 4.13 21.50 6.67
CA ASP A 227 4.21 22.94 6.41
C ASP A 227 5.40 23.29 5.50
N GLU A 228 6.53 22.63 5.70
CA GLU A 228 7.68 22.77 4.82
C GLU A 228 7.37 22.27 3.40
N ALA A 229 6.72 21.12 3.27
CA ALA A 229 6.31 20.58 1.97
C ALA A 229 5.32 21.51 1.24
N ILE A 230 4.35 22.08 1.97
CA ILE A 230 3.39 23.07 1.43
C ILE A 230 4.10 24.33 0.97
N LYS A 231 5.08 24.83 1.75
CA LYS A 231 5.86 26.02 1.41
C LYS A 231 6.69 25.83 0.15
N ASN A 232 7.31 24.65 0.02
CA ASN A 232 8.18 24.32 -1.10
C ASN A 232 7.41 24.02 -2.39
N ASN A 233 6.19 23.49 -2.29
CA ASN A 233 5.33 23.22 -3.44
C ASN A 233 3.86 23.54 -3.13
N GLN A 234 3.49 24.81 -3.34
CA GLN A 234 2.17 25.35 -3.01
C GLN A 234 1.02 24.79 -3.88
N GLN A 235 1.34 24.21 -5.04
CA GLN A 235 0.36 23.64 -5.98
C GLN A 235 0.11 22.14 -5.73
N ASP A 236 0.91 21.50 -4.88
CA ASP A 236 0.70 20.11 -4.54
C ASP A 236 -0.32 19.98 -3.40
N PHE A 237 -1.41 19.29 -3.67
CA PHE A 237 -2.49 19.10 -2.69
C PHE A 237 -2.13 18.10 -1.57
N ARG A 238 -1.21 17.17 -1.83
CA ARG A 238 -0.90 16.02 -0.96
C ARG A 238 -0.48 16.44 0.46
N PRO A 239 0.47 17.36 0.67
CA PRO A 239 0.86 17.75 2.03
C PRO A 239 -0.24 18.55 2.74
N THR A 240 -1.04 19.35 1.99
CA THR A 240 -2.20 20.06 2.56
C THR A 240 -3.26 19.06 3.03
N LEU A 241 -3.54 18.01 2.25
CA LEU A 241 -4.45 16.94 2.61
C LEU A 241 -3.94 16.17 3.84
N ALA A 242 -2.66 15.79 3.87
CA ALA A 242 -2.07 15.07 5.00
C ALA A 242 -2.17 15.89 6.31
N LYS A 243 -1.90 17.19 6.23
CA LYS A 243 -2.07 18.12 7.37
C LYS A 243 -3.53 18.20 7.82
N ALA A 244 -4.48 18.30 6.87
CA ALA A 244 -5.92 18.32 7.18
C ALA A 244 -6.36 17.05 7.92
N MET A 245 -5.93 15.89 7.43
CA MET A 245 -6.24 14.59 8.06
C MET A 245 -5.70 14.50 9.49
N LEU A 246 -4.46 14.94 9.71
CA LEU A 246 -3.85 14.93 11.04
C LEU A 246 -4.58 15.87 12.01
N LEU A 247 -4.94 17.08 11.58
CA LEU A 247 -5.69 18.03 12.41
C LEU A 247 -7.10 17.50 12.74
N LYS A 248 -7.75 16.86 11.79
CA LYS A 248 -9.03 16.19 12.01
C LYS A 248 -8.92 15.08 13.06
N GLU A 249 -7.87 14.25 12.98
CA GLU A 249 -7.60 13.20 13.98
C GLU A 249 -7.38 13.78 15.40
N GLN A 250 -6.80 14.99 15.47
CA GLN A 250 -6.60 15.74 16.72
C GLN A 250 -7.88 16.43 17.24
N GLY A 251 -9.00 16.31 16.53
CA GLY A 251 -10.24 16.99 16.86
C GLY A 251 -10.29 18.48 16.48
N LYS A 252 -9.29 19.01 15.77
CA LYS A 252 -9.22 20.39 15.27
C LYS A 252 -10.02 20.52 13.96
N THR A 253 -11.31 20.27 14.05
CA THR A 253 -12.20 20.10 12.88
C THR A 253 -12.32 21.36 12.02
N ASP A 254 -12.34 22.57 12.59
CA ASP A 254 -12.48 23.81 11.81
C ASP A 254 -11.23 24.11 11.00
N GLU A 255 -10.04 23.94 11.61
CA GLU A 255 -8.75 24.08 10.91
C GLU A 255 -8.64 23.02 9.80
N ALA A 256 -9.00 21.78 10.10
CA ALA A 256 -8.98 20.68 9.15
C ALA A 256 -9.90 20.95 7.95
N LYS A 257 -11.13 21.42 8.18
CA LYS A 257 -12.11 21.73 7.12
C LYS A 257 -11.58 22.75 6.12
N THR A 258 -10.94 23.81 6.61
CA THR A 258 -10.30 24.83 5.75
C THR A 258 -9.22 24.22 4.86
N LEU A 259 -8.39 23.33 5.41
CA LEU A 259 -7.33 22.67 4.65
C LEU A 259 -7.88 21.61 3.69
N PHE A 260 -8.93 20.88 4.03
CA PHE A 260 -9.61 19.97 3.10
C PHE A 260 -10.14 20.73 1.88
N THR A 261 -10.79 21.90 2.09
CA THR A 261 -11.27 22.74 1.01
C THR A 261 -10.12 23.19 0.10
N LYS A 262 -9.01 23.61 0.69
CA LYS A 262 -7.81 24.00 -0.07
C LYS A 262 -7.22 22.82 -0.84
N ALA A 263 -7.10 21.65 -0.21
CA ALA A 263 -6.61 20.44 -0.86
C ALA A 263 -7.49 20.00 -2.02
N ALA A 264 -8.82 20.03 -1.86
CA ALA A 264 -9.76 19.71 -2.93
C ALA A 264 -9.67 20.70 -4.11
N ALA A 265 -9.44 21.99 -3.84
CA ALA A 265 -9.26 23.00 -4.90
C ALA A 265 -8.00 22.76 -5.74
N LEU A 266 -6.91 22.30 -5.11
CA LEU A 266 -5.62 21.98 -5.76
C LEU A 266 -5.62 20.60 -6.43
N ALA A 267 -6.44 19.67 -5.95
CA ALA A 267 -6.43 18.28 -6.38
C ALA A 267 -6.99 18.12 -7.82
N PRO A 268 -6.45 17.16 -8.60
CA PRO A 268 -7.08 16.69 -9.83
C PRO A 268 -8.52 16.23 -9.57
N THR A 269 -9.40 16.42 -10.57
CA THR A 269 -10.85 16.19 -10.44
C THR A 269 -11.18 14.81 -9.84
N GLN A 270 -10.45 13.79 -10.23
CA GLN A 270 -10.65 12.40 -9.78
C GLN A 270 -10.47 12.19 -8.27
N TYR A 271 -9.80 13.10 -7.56
CA TYR A 271 -9.56 12.98 -6.10
C TYR A 271 -10.48 13.87 -5.28
N ARG A 272 -11.17 14.85 -5.90
CA ARG A 272 -11.95 15.89 -5.19
C ARG A 272 -13.10 15.29 -4.38
N ASP A 273 -13.82 14.34 -4.97
CA ASP A 273 -14.97 13.73 -4.30
C ASP A 273 -14.54 12.96 -3.06
N GLU A 274 -13.45 12.21 -3.13
CA GLU A 274 -12.91 11.49 -1.98
C GLU A 274 -12.40 12.45 -0.90
N ILE A 275 -11.70 13.53 -1.27
CA ILE A 275 -11.25 14.56 -0.32
C ILE A 275 -12.46 15.22 0.38
N ASN A 276 -13.53 15.57 -0.35
CA ASN A 276 -14.73 16.16 0.21
C ASN A 276 -15.47 15.17 1.12
N LYS A 277 -15.51 13.89 0.77
CA LYS A 277 -16.07 12.83 1.61
C LYS A 277 -15.30 12.73 2.92
N GLN A 278 -13.97 12.67 2.86
CA GLN A 278 -13.13 12.63 4.05
C GLN A 278 -13.29 13.87 4.94
N ALA A 279 -13.54 15.05 4.34
CA ALA A 279 -13.83 16.28 5.10
C ALA A 279 -15.14 16.20 5.89
N SER A 280 -16.15 15.50 5.36
CA SER A 280 -17.49 15.39 5.96
C SER A 280 -17.65 14.25 6.97
N GLU A 281 -16.81 13.21 6.92
CA GLU A 281 -16.84 12.12 7.87
C GLU A 281 -16.47 12.60 9.27
N SER A 282 -17.23 12.19 10.30
CA SER A 282 -16.88 12.47 11.69
C SER A 282 -15.57 11.80 12.07
N PRO A 283 -14.70 12.44 12.89
CA PRO A 283 -13.51 11.78 13.40
C PRO A 283 -13.92 10.50 14.16
N SER A 284 -13.27 9.39 13.86
CA SER A 284 -13.51 8.15 14.61
C SER A 284 -13.24 8.40 16.10
N PRO A 285 -14.15 8.06 17.03
CA PRO A 285 -13.97 8.36 18.43
C PRO A 285 -12.70 7.67 18.94
N THR A 286 -11.71 8.49 19.29
CA THR A 286 -10.57 8.05 20.08
C THR A 286 -11.13 7.63 21.43
N SER A 287 -11.08 6.35 21.77
CA SER A 287 -11.52 5.84 23.08
C SER A 287 -10.68 6.52 24.17
N THR A 288 -11.23 7.56 24.77
CA THR A 288 -10.74 8.13 26.00
C THR A 288 -10.89 7.06 27.08
N PRO A 289 -9.83 6.67 27.80
CA PRO A 289 -10.03 5.81 28.96
C PRO A 289 -10.85 6.59 30.01
N THR A 290 -12.04 6.11 30.31
CA THR A 290 -12.87 6.60 31.42
C THR A 290 -12.05 6.48 32.69
N PRO A 291 -11.84 7.55 33.48
CA PRO A 291 -11.21 7.43 34.78
C PRO A 291 -12.10 6.54 35.68
N SER A 292 -11.54 5.42 36.11
CA SER A 292 -12.15 4.57 37.14
C SER A 292 -12.38 5.42 38.39
N SER A 293 -13.63 5.74 38.68
CA SER A 293 -14.04 6.19 39.99
C SER A 293 -14.00 4.98 40.92
N THR A 294 -12.99 4.91 41.76
CA THR A 294 -12.93 3.99 42.90
C THR A 294 -13.68 4.64 44.07
N PRO A 295 -14.59 3.93 44.77
CA PRO A 295 -15.23 4.40 45.95
C PRO A 295 -14.30 4.40 47.16
#